data_1c4032f5d7fc7e0610a89429896eb542
#
_entry.id   1c4032f5d7fc7e0610a89429896eb542
#
_cell.length_a   1.000
_cell.length_b   1.000
_cell.length_c   1.000
_cell.angle_alpha   90.00
_cell.angle_beta   90.00
_cell.angle_gamma   90.00
#
_symmetry.space_group_name_H-M   'P 1'
#
loop_
_entity.id
_entity.type
_entity.pdbx_description
1 polymer ?
#
loop_
_entity_poly.entity_id
_entity_poly.type
_entity_poly.pdbx_seq_one_letter_code
_entity_poly.pdbx_strand_id
1 'polypeptide(L)'
;MLAAVAQGCTNSKWVISPLYNRLDDRIRDEFNKLGNYSDQQTAAFEASLGTYHVWHRQSELPQYAELLTELAGSIARFDTSAANIEQWMTTAEKHSLLARECHPINFSFELMKSLTDEQLTFMENRFRKQQKKNREKYKNRTAEERVERRVKNVAKWAGRIDVDITPTQRAMLLSTFKRQVSMRNEYYELSADWNKQFFILARSQDNPDYDQDMRDHLNRLWHLLEDAYPEQWQANRDLWEETGLRFAQSMTEKQRQTITTWLTKMASTLVEISKDEPSFKVVNDPSIGCLVNPEKT
;
A
#
# COMPACT_ATOMS: atom_id res chain seq x y z
N MET A 1 1.09 3.76 -10.76
CA MET A 1 0.89 3.67 -12.22
C MET A 1 -0.12 2.56 -12.55
N LEU A 2 -1.42 2.80 -12.32
CA LEU A 2 -2.56 1.97 -12.75
C LEU A 2 -3.39 2.81 -13.73
N ALA A 3 -2.75 3.33 -14.77
CA ALA A 3 -3.30 4.42 -15.58
C ALA A 3 -3.75 4.04 -16.99
N ALA A 4 -3.92 2.77 -17.31
CA ALA A 4 -4.14 2.37 -18.69
C ALA A 4 -5.34 1.44 -18.96
N VAL A 5 -6.32 1.38 -18.08
CA VAL A 5 -7.53 0.59 -18.40
C VAL A 5 -8.77 1.35 -17.96
N ALA A 6 -9.17 2.34 -18.75
CA ALA A 6 -10.37 3.11 -18.50
C ALA A 6 -11.25 3.12 -19.76
N GLN A 7 -11.95 2.01 -19.98
CA GLN A 7 -13.20 1.98 -20.74
C GLN A 7 -13.88 0.64 -20.39
N GLY A 8 -15.01 0.67 -19.71
CA GLY A 8 -16.04 -0.38 -19.61
C GLY A 8 -15.70 -1.85 -19.27
N CYS A 9 -14.44 -2.28 -19.41
CA CYS A 9 -13.97 -3.67 -19.20
C CYS A 9 -12.98 -3.82 -18.05
N THR A 10 -12.79 -2.81 -17.21
CA THR A 10 -11.66 -2.71 -16.26
C THR A 10 -11.69 -3.66 -15.08
N ASN A 11 -12.81 -4.30 -14.82
CA ASN A 11 -13.02 -5.21 -13.70
C ASN A 11 -13.32 -6.66 -14.15
N SER A 12 -12.85 -7.07 -15.31
CA SER A 12 -12.92 -8.47 -15.69
C SER A 12 -11.64 -9.19 -15.26
N LYS A 13 -11.75 -10.47 -14.89
CA LYS A 13 -10.61 -11.36 -14.64
C LYS A 13 -9.53 -11.22 -15.71
N TRP A 14 -9.92 -11.08 -16.99
CA TRP A 14 -9.05 -10.93 -18.14
C TRP A 14 -8.14 -9.70 -18.11
N VAL A 15 -8.50 -8.66 -17.34
CA VAL A 15 -7.70 -7.45 -17.22
C VAL A 15 -6.93 -7.42 -15.90
N ILE A 16 -7.57 -7.78 -14.79
CA ILE A 16 -6.99 -7.70 -13.46
C ILE A 16 -5.97 -8.83 -13.24
N SER A 17 -6.27 -10.06 -13.66
CA SER A 17 -5.35 -11.18 -13.49
C SER A 17 -4.00 -10.98 -14.19
N PRO A 18 -3.92 -10.54 -15.46
CA PRO A 18 -2.63 -10.21 -16.07
C PRO A 18 -1.90 -9.04 -15.37
N LEU A 19 -2.63 -8.05 -14.82
CA LEU A 19 -2.02 -6.95 -14.08
C LEU A 19 -1.48 -7.43 -12.73
N TYR A 20 -2.22 -8.28 -12.04
CA TYR A 20 -1.80 -8.89 -10.79
C TYR A 20 -0.59 -9.82 -11.00
N ASN A 21 -0.64 -10.67 -12.02
CA ASN A 21 0.44 -11.59 -12.35
C ASN A 21 1.72 -10.91 -12.87
N ARG A 22 1.66 -9.61 -13.19
CA ARG A 22 2.83 -8.77 -13.52
C ARG A 22 3.29 -7.90 -12.36
N LEU A 23 2.70 -8.05 -11.17
CA LEU A 23 3.14 -7.31 -10.00
C LEU A 23 4.57 -7.68 -9.60
N ASP A 24 4.87 -8.95 -9.67
CA ASP A 24 6.20 -9.51 -9.44
C ASP A 24 7.25 -8.99 -10.43
N ASP A 25 6.93 -8.88 -11.74
CA ASP A 25 7.83 -8.26 -12.74
C ASP A 25 8.22 -6.83 -12.33
N ARG A 26 7.26 -6.06 -11.81
CA ARG A 26 7.53 -4.71 -11.33
C ARG A 26 8.39 -4.68 -10.08
N ILE A 27 8.16 -5.62 -9.16
CA ILE A 27 8.98 -5.75 -7.95
C ILE A 27 10.40 -6.14 -8.34
N ARG A 28 10.58 -7.08 -9.29
CA ARG A 28 11.89 -7.45 -9.87
C ARG A 28 12.57 -6.26 -10.53
N ASP A 29 11.84 -5.50 -11.35
CA ASP A 29 12.38 -4.31 -12.00
C ASP A 29 12.87 -3.26 -11.00
N GLU A 30 12.15 -3.04 -9.90
CA GLU A 30 12.60 -2.12 -8.86
C GLU A 30 13.79 -2.70 -8.08
N PHE A 31 13.80 -3.99 -7.77
CA PHE A 31 14.93 -4.67 -7.16
C PHE A 31 16.18 -4.52 -8.03
N ASN A 32 16.10 -4.87 -9.31
CA ASN A 32 17.23 -4.78 -10.25
C ASN A 32 17.77 -3.34 -10.41
N LYS A 33 16.95 -2.32 -10.17
CA LYS A 33 17.42 -0.93 -10.16
C LYS A 33 18.17 -0.55 -8.89
N LEU A 34 18.05 -1.31 -7.81
CA LEU A 34 18.69 -1.00 -6.54
C LEU A 34 20.15 -1.45 -6.46
N GLY A 35 20.57 -2.38 -7.29
CA GLY A 35 21.96 -2.84 -7.30
C GLY A 35 22.29 -3.78 -8.45
N ASN A 36 23.56 -4.15 -8.50
CA ASN A 36 24.03 -5.24 -9.33
C ASN A 36 24.22 -6.47 -8.42
N TYR A 37 23.32 -7.44 -8.53
CA TYR A 37 23.24 -8.59 -7.62
C TYR A 37 23.89 -9.82 -8.22
N SER A 38 24.47 -10.69 -7.38
CA SER A 38 24.93 -12.01 -7.79
C SER A 38 23.75 -12.95 -8.06
N ASP A 39 24.02 -14.07 -8.72
CA ASP A 39 23.00 -15.10 -8.97
C ASP A 39 22.42 -15.64 -7.65
N GLN A 40 23.24 -15.79 -6.61
CA GLN A 40 22.78 -16.23 -5.29
C GLN A 40 21.85 -15.20 -4.63
N GLN A 41 22.21 -13.91 -4.70
CA GLN A 41 21.35 -12.82 -4.17
C GLN A 41 20.04 -12.74 -4.93
N THR A 42 20.07 -12.91 -6.24
CA THR A 42 18.87 -12.94 -7.08
C THR A 42 18.00 -14.14 -6.73
N ALA A 43 18.57 -15.33 -6.52
CA ALA A 43 17.82 -16.51 -6.10
C ALA A 43 17.14 -16.34 -4.73
N ALA A 44 17.84 -15.76 -3.75
CA ALA A 44 17.26 -15.44 -2.43
C ALA A 44 16.09 -14.46 -2.54
N PHE A 45 16.21 -13.42 -3.37
CA PHE A 45 15.13 -12.49 -3.64
C PHE A 45 13.92 -13.18 -4.31
N GLU A 46 14.14 -14.01 -5.32
CA GLU A 46 13.07 -14.75 -6.01
C GLU A 46 12.31 -15.70 -5.08
N ALA A 47 13.02 -16.37 -4.16
CA ALA A 47 12.39 -17.21 -3.14
C ALA A 47 11.46 -16.38 -2.22
N SER A 48 11.94 -15.22 -1.73
CA SER A 48 11.15 -14.31 -0.90
C SER A 48 9.93 -13.75 -1.65
N LEU A 49 10.12 -13.35 -2.89
CA LEU A 49 9.04 -12.84 -3.76
C LEU A 49 7.98 -13.92 -4.03
N GLY A 50 8.43 -15.15 -4.31
CA GLY A 50 7.53 -16.28 -4.54
C GLY A 50 6.69 -16.60 -3.32
N THR A 51 7.30 -16.67 -2.14
CA THR A 51 6.61 -16.92 -0.87
C THR A 51 5.58 -15.83 -0.56
N TYR A 52 5.95 -14.55 -0.72
CA TYR A 52 5.02 -13.44 -0.60
C TYR A 52 3.84 -13.56 -1.56
N HIS A 53 4.10 -13.87 -2.83
CA HIS A 53 3.05 -13.93 -3.85
C HIS A 53 2.05 -15.06 -3.59
N VAL A 54 2.53 -16.23 -3.14
CA VAL A 54 1.66 -17.36 -2.75
C VAL A 54 0.79 -16.96 -1.56
N TRP A 55 1.39 -16.43 -0.49
CA TRP A 55 0.66 -15.96 0.68
C TRP A 55 -0.38 -14.90 0.33
N HIS A 56 0.02 -13.84 -0.38
CA HIS A 56 -0.89 -12.74 -0.74
C HIS A 56 -2.07 -13.23 -1.58
N ARG A 57 -1.82 -14.15 -2.52
CA ARG A 57 -2.85 -14.72 -3.38
C ARG A 57 -3.82 -15.61 -2.61
N GLN A 58 -3.32 -16.50 -1.78
CA GLN A 58 -4.13 -17.53 -1.13
C GLN A 58 -4.78 -17.06 0.17
N SER A 59 -4.15 -16.14 0.88
CA SER A 59 -4.62 -15.65 2.18
C SER A 59 -5.25 -14.27 2.10
N GLU A 60 -4.60 -13.29 1.44
CA GLU A 60 -5.06 -11.91 1.47
C GLU A 60 -6.15 -11.59 0.44
N LEU A 61 -6.05 -12.10 -0.78
CA LEU A 61 -7.07 -11.79 -1.80
C LEU A 61 -8.48 -12.25 -1.42
N PRO A 62 -8.70 -13.42 -0.77
CA PRO A 62 -10.00 -13.79 -0.25
C PRO A 62 -10.52 -12.82 0.82
N GLN A 63 -9.67 -12.39 1.75
CA GLN A 63 -10.05 -11.44 2.80
C GLN A 63 -10.43 -10.06 2.21
N TYR A 64 -9.68 -9.59 1.22
CA TYR A 64 -10.08 -8.37 0.50
C TYR A 64 -11.43 -8.53 -0.22
N ALA A 65 -11.71 -9.71 -0.76
CA ALA A 65 -12.99 -9.97 -1.42
C ALA A 65 -14.16 -9.98 -0.43
N GLU A 66 -13.97 -10.50 0.78
CA GLU A 66 -14.95 -10.46 1.87
C GLU A 66 -15.23 -9.01 2.27
N LEU A 67 -14.21 -8.22 2.56
CA LEU A 67 -14.35 -6.80 2.90
C LEU A 67 -15.10 -6.01 1.82
N LEU A 68 -14.76 -6.23 0.53
CA LEU A 68 -15.44 -5.57 -0.58
C LEU A 68 -16.91 -6.01 -0.71
N THR A 69 -17.21 -7.27 -0.39
CA THR A 69 -18.57 -7.80 -0.42
C THR A 69 -19.43 -7.20 0.69
N GLU A 70 -18.90 -7.10 1.91
CA GLU A 70 -19.57 -6.45 3.05
C GLU A 70 -19.83 -4.97 2.75
N LEU A 71 -18.83 -4.25 2.26
CA LEU A 71 -18.94 -2.85 1.87
C LEU A 71 -20.01 -2.66 0.78
N ALA A 72 -20.04 -3.52 -0.24
CA ALA A 72 -21.04 -3.48 -1.30
C ALA A 72 -22.45 -3.68 -0.74
N GLY A 73 -22.63 -4.64 0.17
CA GLY A 73 -23.91 -4.91 0.82
C GLY A 73 -24.41 -3.74 1.65
N SER A 74 -23.54 -3.10 2.42
CA SER A 74 -23.91 -1.95 3.25
C SER A 74 -24.25 -0.72 2.42
N ILE A 75 -23.50 -0.45 1.35
CA ILE A 75 -23.81 0.66 0.41
C ILE A 75 -25.16 0.41 -0.30
N ALA A 76 -25.42 -0.83 -0.73
CA ALA A 76 -26.68 -1.19 -1.38
C ALA A 76 -27.89 -0.97 -0.46
N ARG A 77 -27.78 -1.31 0.83
CA ARG A 77 -28.84 -1.11 1.83
C ARG A 77 -28.91 0.31 2.37
N PHE A 78 -27.99 1.19 1.96
CA PHE A 78 -27.79 2.52 2.54
C PHE A 78 -27.57 2.48 4.07
N ASP A 79 -26.91 1.42 4.53
CA ASP A 79 -26.54 1.22 5.92
C ASP A 79 -25.13 1.78 6.16
N THR A 80 -25.06 3.10 6.18
CA THR A 80 -23.80 3.85 6.34
C THR A 80 -23.77 4.52 7.71
N SER A 81 -23.59 3.73 8.77
CA SER A 81 -23.38 4.22 10.12
C SER A 81 -21.92 4.58 10.38
N ALA A 82 -21.66 5.40 11.40
CA ALA A 82 -20.29 5.71 11.83
C ALA A 82 -19.53 4.44 12.22
N ALA A 83 -20.18 3.52 12.96
CA ALA A 83 -19.58 2.26 13.38
C ALA A 83 -19.18 1.38 12.18
N ASN A 84 -19.99 1.31 11.13
CA ASN A 84 -19.64 0.57 9.92
C ASN A 84 -18.45 1.19 9.19
N ILE A 85 -18.38 2.51 9.08
CA ILE A 85 -17.25 3.20 8.46
C ILE A 85 -15.96 2.94 9.24
N GLU A 86 -15.99 3.05 10.57
CA GLU A 86 -14.86 2.76 11.45
C GLU A 86 -14.40 1.29 11.29
N GLN A 87 -15.33 0.34 11.31
CA GLN A 87 -15.02 -1.08 11.11
C GLN A 87 -14.33 -1.33 9.77
N TRP A 88 -14.84 -0.77 8.67
CA TRP A 88 -14.22 -0.96 7.34
C TRP A 88 -12.84 -0.34 7.26
N MET A 89 -12.66 0.86 7.84
CA MET A 89 -11.35 1.52 7.86
C MET A 89 -10.34 0.70 8.68
N THR A 90 -10.73 0.23 9.84
CA THR A 90 -9.89 -0.61 10.71
C THR A 90 -9.51 -1.93 10.03
N THR A 91 -10.48 -2.60 9.39
CA THR A 91 -10.21 -3.85 8.67
C THR A 91 -9.30 -3.61 7.47
N ALA A 92 -9.54 -2.56 6.68
CA ALA A 92 -8.67 -2.22 5.55
C ALA A 92 -7.25 -1.84 5.99
N GLU A 93 -7.11 -1.15 7.13
CA GLU A 93 -5.83 -0.80 7.72
C GLU A 93 -5.07 -2.03 8.20
N LYS A 94 -5.73 -2.97 8.90
CA LYS A 94 -5.16 -4.26 9.30
C LYS A 94 -4.56 -4.99 8.10
N HIS A 95 -5.32 -5.18 7.02
CA HIS A 95 -4.83 -5.85 5.82
C HIS A 95 -3.72 -5.06 5.10
N SER A 96 -3.80 -3.73 5.12
CA SER A 96 -2.73 -2.89 4.59
C SER A 96 -1.42 -3.05 5.37
N LEU A 97 -1.47 -3.17 6.69
CA LEU A 97 -0.31 -3.43 7.53
C LEU A 97 0.25 -4.84 7.26
N LEU A 98 -0.60 -5.88 7.25
CA LEU A 98 -0.18 -7.23 6.92
C LEU A 98 0.55 -7.31 5.58
N ALA A 99 0.01 -6.68 4.52
CA ALA A 99 0.65 -6.66 3.21
C ALA A 99 2.02 -5.96 3.21
N ARG A 100 2.26 -5.02 4.13
CA ARG A 100 3.54 -4.32 4.30
C ARG A 100 4.52 -5.13 5.14
N GLU A 101 4.08 -5.68 6.24
CA GLU A 101 4.87 -6.55 7.13
C GLU A 101 5.30 -7.83 6.41
N CYS A 102 4.45 -8.33 5.51
CA CYS A 102 4.75 -9.47 4.66
C CYS A 102 5.40 -9.10 3.31
N HIS A 103 5.87 -7.86 3.14
CA HIS A 103 6.56 -7.46 1.90
C HIS A 103 7.87 -8.24 1.72
N PRO A 104 8.25 -8.65 0.48
CA PRO A 104 9.42 -9.48 0.22
C PRO A 104 10.73 -8.97 0.83
N ILE A 105 10.89 -7.65 0.96
CA ILE A 105 12.09 -7.06 1.58
C ILE A 105 12.24 -7.48 3.05
N ASN A 106 11.12 -7.74 3.74
CA ASN A 106 11.11 -8.14 5.15
C ASN A 106 11.50 -9.60 5.36
N PHE A 107 11.53 -10.41 4.30
CA PHE A 107 11.93 -11.83 4.34
C PHE A 107 13.34 -12.08 3.84
N SER A 108 13.93 -11.09 3.21
CA SER A 108 15.22 -11.23 2.53
C SER A 108 16.41 -11.00 3.46
N PHE A 109 16.35 -11.51 4.71
CA PHE A 109 17.48 -11.35 5.64
C PHE A 109 18.76 -11.97 5.10
N GLU A 110 18.68 -13.16 4.50
CA GLU A 110 19.82 -13.78 3.86
C GLU A 110 20.38 -12.95 2.70
N LEU A 111 19.48 -12.35 1.91
CA LEU A 111 19.88 -11.38 0.89
C LEU A 111 20.55 -10.15 1.54
N MET A 112 19.96 -9.57 2.58
CA MET A 112 20.51 -8.39 3.24
C MET A 112 21.89 -8.67 3.85
N LYS A 113 22.08 -9.84 4.47
CA LYS A 113 23.39 -10.29 5.00
C LYS A 113 24.43 -10.51 3.91
N SER A 114 24.01 -10.79 2.68
CA SER A 114 24.92 -11.02 1.55
C SER A 114 25.28 -9.76 0.78
N LEU A 115 24.71 -8.59 1.11
CA LEU A 115 24.99 -7.34 0.41
C LEU A 115 26.40 -6.84 0.71
N THR A 116 27.14 -6.49 -0.34
CA THR A 116 28.47 -5.87 -0.19
C THR A 116 28.37 -4.39 0.20
N ASP A 117 29.42 -3.83 0.73
CA ASP A 117 29.46 -2.40 1.07
C ASP A 117 29.28 -1.49 -0.16
N GLU A 118 29.76 -1.91 -1.33
CA GLU A 118 29.52 -1.21 -2.59
C GLU A 118 28.04 -1.19 -2.97
N GLN A 119 27.35 -2.32 -2.80
CA GLN A 119 25.92 -2.42 -3.07
C GLN A 119 25.11 -1.55 -2.09
N LEU A 120 25.42 -1.61 -0.80
CA LEU A 120 24.80 -0.78 0.23
C LEU A 120 25.03 0.71 -0.03
N THR A 121 26.24 1.10 -0.40
CA THR A 121 26.58 2.49 -0.75
C THR A 121 25.84 2.98 -1.99
N PHE A 122 25.72 2.13 -2.99
CA PHE A 122 24.93 2.45 -4.20
C PHE A 122 23.46 2.67 -3.86
N MET A 123 22.86 1.77 -3.08
CA MET A 123 21.46 1.86 -2.61
C MET A 123 21.23 3.14 -1.79
N GLU A 124 22.10 3.42 -0.82
CA GLU A 124 22.02 4.60 0.04
C GLU A 124 22.05 5.90 -0.78
N ASN A 125 22.96 6.00 -1.74
CA ASN A 125 23.06 7.15 -2.65
C ASN A 125 21.78 7.31 -3.49
N ARG A 126 21.22 6.23 -3.97
CA ARG A 126 19.98 6.22 -4.76
C ARG A 126 18.78 6.69 -3.92
N PHE A 127 18.61 6.16 -2.71
CA PHE A 127 17.57 6.59 -1.80
C PHE A 127 17.67 8.07 -1.44
N ARG A 128 18.87 8.54 -1.09
CA ARG A 128 19.13 9.94 -0.78
C ARG A 128 18.78 10.86 -1.96
N LYS A 129 19.18 10.48 -3.18
CA LYS A 129 18.84 11.23 -4.40
C LYS A 129 17.33 11.28 -4.66
N GLN A 130 16.64 10.16 -4.46
CA GLN A 130 15.19 10.09 -4.64
C GLN A 130 14.45 10.91 -3.57
N GLN A 131 14.87 10.87 -2.32
CA GLN A 131 14.31 11.69 -1.24
C GLN A 131 14.46 13.18 -1.54
N LYS A 132 15.67 13.62 -1.94
CA LYS A 132 15.93 15.02 -2.34
C LYS A 132 14.97 15.44 -3.44
N LYS A 133 14.85 14.65 -4.51
CA LYS A 133 13.93 14.92 -5.63
C LYS A 133 12.46 15.02 -5.19
N ASN A 134 12.01 14.14 -4.29
CA ASN A 134 10.65 14.14 -3.78
C ASN A 134 10.37 15.38 -2.92
N ARG A 135 11.33 15.76 -2.06
CA ARG A 135 11.25 16.98 -1.21
C ARG A 135 11.20 18.25 -2.05
N GLU A 136 12.05 18.38 -3.06
CA GLU A 136 12.03 19.50 -4.00
C GLU A 136 10.71 19.60 -4.76
N LYS A 137 10.21 18.48 -5.29
CA LYS A 137 8.92 18.43 -5.99
C LYS A 137 7.74 18.80 -5.09
N TYR A 138 7.81 18.52 -3.79
CA TYR A 138 6.80 18.94 -2.83
C TYR A 138 6.89 20.44 -2.53
N LYS A 139 8.09 20.99 -2.31
CA LYS A 139 8.31 22.41 -2.02
C LYS A 139 7.87 23.35 -3.15
N ASN A 140 7.95 22.89 -4.39
CA ASN A 140 7.61 23.68 -5.60
C ASN A 140 6.10 23.84 -5.83
N ARG A 141 5.24 23.48 -4.85
CA ARG A 141 3.80 23.64 -4.94
C ARG A 141 3.25 24.40 -3.75
N THR A 142 2.30 25.30 -4.00
CA THR A 142 1.56 25.96 -2.93
C THR A 142 0.65 24.99 -2.18
N ALA A 143 0.13 25.37 -1.02
CA ALA A 143 -0.83 24.57 -0.27
C ALA A 143 -2.12 24.36 -1.08
N GLU A 144 -2.60 25.43 -1.74
CA GLU A 144 -3.80 25.42 -2.57
C GLU A 144 -3.65 24.48 -3.76
N GLU A 145 -2.53 24.54 -4.48
CA GLU A 145 -2.24 23.62 -5.60
C GLU A 145 -2.21 22.17 -5.15
N ARG A 146 -1.68 21.90 -3.96
CA ARG A 146 -1.68 20.54 -3.39
C ARG A 146 -3.09 20.05 -3.09
N VAL A 147 -3.93 20.90 -2.49
CA VAL A 147 -5.33 20.57 -2.18
C VAL A 147 -6.12 20.33 -3.46
N GLU A 148 -6.08 21.25 -4.42
CA GLU A 148 -6.78 21.10 -5.72
C GLU A 148 -6.36 19.84 -6.46
N ARG A 149 -5.08 19.54 -6.48
CA ARG A 149 -4.56 18.31 -7.11
C ARG A 149 -5.10 17.04 -6.44
N ARG A 150 -5.23 17.04 -5.10
CA ARG A 150 -5.78 15.89 -4.36
C ARG A 150 -7.25 15.67 -4.71
N VAL A 151 -8.06 16.72 -4.73
CA VAL A 151 -9.47 16.66 -5.15
C VAL A 151 -9.59 16.15 -6.59
N LYS A 152 -8.78 16.70 -7.51
CA LYS A 152 -8.74 16.26 -8.91
C LYS A 152 -8.37 14.78 -9.04
N ASN A 153 -7.45 14.29 -8.19
CA ASN A 153 -7.08 12.88 -8.19
C ASN A 153 -8.24 11.99 -7.70
N VAL A 154 -8.97 12.39 -6.65
CA VAL A 154 -10.16 11.65 -6.18
C VAL A 154 -11.21 11.57 -7.30
N ALA A 155 -11.54 12.70 -7.92
CA ALA A 155 -12.50 12.74 -9.04
C ALA A 155 -12.04 11.87 -10.23
N LYS A 156 -10.74 11.90 -10.55
CA LYS A 156 -10.17 11.04 -11.61
C LYS A 156 -10.28 9.55 -11.27
N TRP A 157 -10.09 9.17 -10.00
CA TRP A 157 -10.23 7.78 -9.58
C TRP A 157 -11.69 7.33 -9.59
N ALA A 158 -12.61 8.17 -9.09
CA ALA A 158 -14.05 7.92 -9.15
C ALA A 158 -14.53 7.75 -10.60
N GLY A 159 -14.09 8.64 -11.52
CA GLY A 159 -14.43 8.54 -12.94
C GLY A 159 -13.92 7.26 -13.64
N ARG A 160 -12.92 6.55 -13.08
CA ARG A 160 -12.49 5.26 -13.64
C ARG A 160 -13.48 4.12 -13.38
N ILE A 161 -14.36 4.30 -12.44
CA ILE A 161 -15.44 3.37 -12.10
C ILE A 161 -16.81 3.99 -12.42
N ASP A 162 -16.84 4.94 -13.35
CA ASP A 162 -18.04 5.63 -13.81
C ASP A 162 -18.84 6.34 -12.70
N VAL A 163 -18.12 6.83 -11.67
CA VAL A 163 -18.69 7.61 -10.57
C VAL A 163 -18.30 9.08 -10.73
N ASP A 164 -19.28 9.93 -11.00
CA ASP A 164 -19.11 11.38 -11.05
C ASP A 164 -19.23 11.96 -9.64
N ILE A 165 -18.23 12.74 -9.23
CA ILE A 165 -18.24 13.48 -7.96
C ILE A 165 -19.12 14.72 -8.10
N THR A 166 -20.17 14.83 -7.25
CA THR A 166 -21.07 15.99 -7.27
C THR A 166 -20.35 17.27 -6.78
N PRO A 167 -20.89 18.48 -7.11
CA PRO A 167 -20.36 19.73 -6.60
C PRO A 167 -20.27 19.78 -5.07
N THR A 168 -21.29 19.24 -4.36
CA THR A 168 -21.32 19.15 -2.91
C THR A 168 -20.21 18.23 -2.35
N GLN A 169 -20.03 17.07 -2.94
CA GLN A 169 -18.95 16.14 -2.58
C GLN A 169 -17.58 16.74 -2.86
N ARG A 170 -17.44 17.47 -3.97
CA ARG A 170 -16.21 18.20 -4.30
C ARG A 170 -15.89 19.27 -3.23
N ALA A 171 -16.88 20.04 -2.80
CA ALA A 171 -16.72 21.06 -1.76
C ALA A 171 -16.34 20.42 -0.41
N MET A 172 -16.93 19.26 -0.08
CA MET A 172 -16.58 18.48 1.11
C MET A 172 -15.11 18.04 1.05
N LEU A 173 -14.66 17.44 -0.03
CA LEU A 173 -13.26 17.02 -0.21
C LEU A 173 -12.29 18.20 -0.13
N LEU A 174 -12.63 19.35 -0.72
CA LEU A 174 -11.85 20.57 -0.59
C LEU A 174 -11.69 21.01 0.86
N SER A 175 -12.80 21.01 1.63
CA SER A 175 -12.79 21.34 3.05
C SER A 175 -11.91 20.36 3.84
N THR A 176 -12.08 19.06 3.62
CA THR A 176 -11.28 18.02 4.28
C THR A 176 -9.79 18.21 4.02
N PHE A 177 -9.38 18.34 2.76
CA PHE A 177 -7.97 18.51 2.43
C PHE A 177 -7.35 19.83 2.94
N LYS A 178 -8.16 20.87 3.15
CA LYS A 178 -7.71 22.14 3.79
C LYS A 178 -7.56 21.98 5.29
N ARG A 179 -8.43 21.22 5.95
CA ARG A 179 -8.39 20.96 7.39
C ARG A 179 -7.30 19.98 7.79
N GLN A 180 -6.94 19.09 6.88
CA GLN A 180 -5.95 18.05 7.15
C GLN A 180 -4.59 18.64 7.52
N VAL A 181 -4.05 18.23 8.68
CA VAL A 181 -2.70 18.57 9.08
C VAL A 181 -1.70 17.92 8.14
N SER A 182 -0.89 18.76 7.47
CA SER A 182 0.14 18.25 6.56
C SER A 182 1.34 17.77 7.34
N MET A 183 1.64 16.47 7.27
CA MET A 183 2.78 15.84 7.95
C MET A 183 3.86 15.41 6.93
N ARG A 184 3.91 16.07 5.76
CA ARG A 184 4.81 15.64 4.68
C ARG A 184 6.27 15.97 4.94
N ASN A 185 6.55 17.11 5.58
CA ASN A 185 7.92 17.50 5.93
C ASN A 185 8.46 16.58 7.03
N GLU A 186 7.65 16.36 8.05
CA GLU A 186 7.90 15.47 9.19
C GLU A 186 8.21 14.05 8.66
N TYR A 187 7.40 13.53 7.74
CA TYR A 187 7.67 12.26 7.09
C TYR A 187 9.02 12.24 6.34
N TYR A 188 9.38 13.31 5.65
CA TYR A 188 10.67 13.36 4.95
C TYR A 188 11.86 13.37 5.91
N GLU A 189 11.73 13.95 7.08
CA GLU A 189 12.78 13.96 8.10
C GLU A 189 12.89 12.58 8.76
N LEU A 190 11.78 12.06 9.27
CA LEU A 190 11.73 10.72 9.89
C LEU A 190 12.21 9.62 8.92
N SER A 191 11.76 9.67 7.65
CA SER A 191 12.20 8.69 6.67
C SER A 191 13.67 8.83 6.28
N ALA A 192 14.26 10.03 6.37
CA ALA A 192 15.70 10.22 6.14
C ALA A 192 16.51 9.61 7.28
N ASP A 193 16.08 9.82 8.53
CA ASP A 193 16.73 9.23 9.70
C ASP A 193 16.55 7.71 9.73
N TRP A 194 15.36 7.23 9.38
CA TRP A 194 15.11 5.80 9.24
C TRP A 194 16.04 5.16 8.20
N ASN A 195 16.17 5.76 7.00
CA ASN A 195 17.10 5.26 5.99
C ASN A 195 18.55 5.25 6.46
N LYS A 196 18.99 6.29 7.17
CA LYS A 196 20.34 6.34 7.73
C LYS A 196 20.58 5.17 8.69
N GLN A 197 19.64 4.91 9.61
CA GLN A 197 19.75 3.79 10.55
C GLN A 197 19.69 2.44 9.84
N PHE A 198 18.85 2.30 8.82
CA PHE A 198 18.78 1.10 8.00
C PHE A 198 20.17 0.73 7.43
N PHE A 199 20.89 1.70 6.85
CA PHE A 199 22.20 1.42 6.25
C PHE A 199 23.32 1.20 7.30
N ILE A 200 23.17 1.75 8.51
CA ILE A 200 24.05 1.42 9.64
C ILE A 200 23.83 -0.04 10.05
N LEU A 201 22.59 -0.45 10.26
CA LEU A 201 22.24 -1.83 10.61
C LEU A 201 22.64 -2.80 9.50
N ALA A 202 22.37 -2.47 8.24
CA ALA A 202 22.71 -3.34 7.11
C ALA A 202 24.24 -3.61 6.98
N ARG A 203 25.08 -2.74 7.54
CA ARG A 203 26.53 -2.95 7.63
C ARG A 203 26.99 -3.67 8.91
N SER A 204 26.09 -3.93 9.84
CA SER A 204 26.39 -4.59 11.14
C SER A 204 26.04 -6.09 11.11
N GLN A 205 26.31 -6.75 9.99
CA GLN A 205 25.90 -8.14 9.72
C GLN A 205 26.49 -9.15 10.72
N ASP A 206 27.64 -8.82 11.33
CA ASP A 206 28.30 -9.67 12.36
C ASP A 206 27.66 -9.52 13.76
N ASN A 207 26.70 -8.61 13.93
CA ASN A 207 26.00 -8.46 15.22
C ASN A 207 25.12 -9.70 15.47
N PRO A 208 25.23 -10.37 16.65
CA PRO A 208 24.36 -11.50 17.00
C PRO A 208 22.86 -11.17 16.95
N ASP A 209 22.49 -9.91 17.23
CA ASP A 209 21.11 -9.45 17.26
C ASP A 209 20.63 -8.86 15.92
N TYR A 210 21.44 -8.99 14.86
CA TYR A 210 21.16 -8.37 13.55
C TYR A 210 19.76 -8.64 13.03
N ASP A 211 19.31 -9.89 13.08
CA ASP A 211 18.00 -10.29 12.53
C ASP A 211 16.85 -9.61 13.28
N GLN A 212 16.95 -9.54 14.61
CA GLN A 212 15.93 -8.89 15.43
C GLN A 212 15.97 -7.38 15.25
N ASP A 213 17.14 -6.76 15.31
CA ASP A 213 17.31 -5.32 15.13
C ASP A 213 16.81 -4.87 13.76
N MET A 214 17.11 -5.63 12.70
CA MET A 214 16.68 -5.33 11.35
C MET A 214 15.15 -5.49 11.20
N ARG A 215 14.54 -6.53 11.79
CA ARG A 215 13.08 -6.70 11.82
C ARG A 215 12.39 -5.52 12.48
N ASP A 216 12.84 -5.16 13.68
CA ASP A 216 12.26 -4.07 14.45
C ASP A 216 12.40 -2.74 13.72
N HIS A 217 13.53 -2.56 13.03
CA HIS A 217 13.76 -1.36 12.22
C HIS A 217 12.86 -1.31 10.99
N LEU A 218 12.69 -2.41 10.25
CA LEU A 218 11.81 -2.48 9.08
C LEU A 218 10.34 -2.26 9.47
N ASN A 219 9.89 -2.84 10.58
CA ASN A 219 8.52 -2.68 11.06
C ASN A 219 8.20 -1.22 11.44
N ARG A 220 9.15 -0.49 12.04
CA ARG A 220 8.97 0.93 12.36
C ARG A 220 8.72 1.83 11.17
N LEU A 221 9.11 1.44 9.95
CA LEU A 221 8.89 2.27 8.75
C LEU A 221 7.41 2.66 8.58
N TRP A 222 6.52 1.77 8.96
CA TRP A 222 5.08 1.94 8.72
C TRP A 222 4.37 2.78 9.78
N HIS A 223 5.03 3.00 10.93
CA HIS A 223 4.51 3.72 12.10
C HIS A 223 5.20 5.06 12.36
N LEU A 224 6.16 5.48 11.51
CA LEU A 224 7.00 6.66 11.74
C LEU A 224 6.23 7.93 12.13
N LEU A 225 5.12 8.21 11.45
CA LEU A 225 4.32 9.40 11.72
C LEU A 225 3.39 9.21 12.94
N GLU A 226 2.83 8.03 13.08
CA GLU A 226 1.95 7.67 14.19
C GLU A 226 2.71 7.73 15.53
N ASP A 227 3.90 7.11 15.57
CA ASP A 227 4.75 7.07 16.76
C ASP A 227 5.28 8.46 17.15
N ALA A 228 5.71 9.25 16.15
CA ALA A 228 6.32 10.55 16.40
C ALA A 228 5.31 11.69 16.62
N TYR A 229 4.12 11.58 16.05
CA TYR A 229 3.10 12.63 16.04
C TYR A 229 1.69 12.05 16.25
N PRO A 230 1.43 11.35 17.36
CA PRO A 230 0.17 10.60 17.57
C PRO A 230 -1.07 11.51 17.55
N GLU A 231 -1.00 12.72 18.10
CA GLU A 231 -2.13 13.64 18.12
C GLU A 231 -2.53 14.11 16.72
N GLN A 232 -1.55 14.48 15.89
CA GLN A 232 -1.80 14.93 14.52
C GLN A 232 -2.25 13.76 13.62
N TRP A 233 -1.70 12.57 13.88
CA TRP A 233 -2.10 11.35 13.21
C TRP A 233 -3.57 11.04 13.51
N GLN A 234 -3.95 11.03 14.79
CA GLN A 234 -5.33 10.78 15.21
C GLN A 234 -6.30 11.85 14.69
N ALA A 235 -5.94 13.12 14.77
CA ALA A 235 -6.78 14.21 14.22
C ALA A 235 -7.02 14.06 12.70
N ASN A 236 -6.03 13.60 11.95
CA ASN A 236 -6.20 13.30 10.53
C ASN A 236 -7.08 12.05 10.31
N ARG A 237 -6.97 11.04 11.16
CA ARG A 237 -7.81 9.83 11.11
C ARG A 237 -9.29 10.20 11.35
N ASP A 238 -9.58 10.91 12.44
CA ASP A 238 -10.94 11.36 12.80
C ASP A 238 -11.56 12.19 11.66
N LEU A 239 -10.77 13.07 11.06
CA LEU A 239 -11.20 13.89 9.92
C LEU A 239 -11.59 13.03 8.71
N TRP A 240 -10.85 11.95 8.45
CA TRP A 240 -11.16 11.04 7.34
C TRP A 240 -12.36 10.16 7.63
N GLU A 241 -12.58 9.73 8.87
CA GLU A 241 -13.77 9.01 9.32
C GLU A 241 -15.02 9.88 9.16
N GLU A 242 -14.98 11.14 9.67
CA GLU A 242 -16.06 12.12 9.45
C GLU A 242 -16.36 12.32 7.96
N THR A 243 -15.30 12.48 7.17
CA THR A 243 -15.45 12.69 5.72
C THR A 243 -16.02 11.47 5.01
N GLY A 244 -15.58 10.28 5.36
CA GLY A 244 -16.07 9.01 4.82
C GLY A 244 -17.55 8.85 5.08
N LEU A 245 -18.00 9.08 6.33
CA LEU A 245 -19.39 9.03 6.71
C LEU A 245 -20.25 10.03 5.91
N ARG A 246 -19.84 11.28 5.88
CA ARG A 246 -20.57 12.35 5.14
C ARG A 246 -20.59 12.08 3.64
N PHE A 247 -19.50 11.53 3.08
CA PHE A 247 -19.45 11.17 1.68
C PHE A 247 -20.44 10.03 1.38
N ALA A 248 -20.44 8.97 2.19
CA ALA A 248 -21.36 7.84 2.06
C ALA A 248 -22.83 8.28 2.12
N GLN A 249 -23.18 9.15 3.07
CA GLN A 249 -24.52 9.72 3.21
C GLN A 249 -24.92 10.64 2.05
N SER A 250 -23.96 11.26 1.38
CA SER A 250 -24.21 12.17 0.23
C SER A 250 -24.28 11.45 -1.13
N MET A 251 -24.07 10.13 -1.16
CA MET A 251 -24.12 9.37 -2.41
C MET A 251 -25.52 9.38 -3.03
N THR A 252 -25.58 9.69 -4.32
CA THR A 252 -26.80 9.54 -5.11
C THR A 252 -27.11 8.07 -5.32
N GLU A 253 -28.37 7.75 -5.63
CA GLU A 253 -28.81 6.38 -5.96
C GLU A 253 -27.94 5.78 -7.09
N LYS A 254 -27.69 6.55 -8.16
CA LYS A 254 -26.83 6.14 -9.27
C LYS A 254 -25.40 5.80 -8.78
N GLN A 255 -24.82 6.65 -7.92
CA GLN A 255 -23.48 6.39 -7.37
C GLN A 255 -23.46 5.11 -6.54
N ARG A 256 -24.45 4.91 -5.66
CA ARG A 256 -24.56 3.68 -4.84
C ARG A 256 -24.62 2.43 -5.72
N GLN A 257 -25.50 2.41 -6.73
CA GLN A 257 -25.65 1.28 -7.65
C GLN A 257 -24.35 1.00 -8.41
N THR A 258 -23.71 2.04 -8.93
CA THR A 258 -22.45 1.91 -9.68
C THR A 258 -21.33 1.37 -8.78
N ILE A 259 -21.16 1.93 -7.58
CA ILE A 259 -20.12 1.50 -6.61
C ILE A 259 -20.39 0.06 -6.15
N THR A 260 -21.63 -0.28 -5.80
CA THR A 260 -22.02 -1.65 -5.40
C THR A 260 -21.69 -2.66 -6.49
N THR A 261 -22.07 -2.37 -7.73
CA THR A 261 -21.78 -3.24 -8.88
C THR A 261 -20.28 -3.41 -9.08
N TRP A 262 -19.50 -2.33 -8.97
CA TRP A 262 -18.05 -2.37 -9.11
C TRP A 262 -17.40 -3.19 -7.99
N LEU A 263 -17.78 -2.96 -6.73
CA LEU A 263 -17.24 -3.68 -5.55
C LEU A 263 -17.51 -5.18 -5.65
N THR A 264 -18.76 -5.56 -5.97
CA THR A 264 -19.17 -6.98 -6.11
C THR A 264 -18.37 -7.67 -7.21
N LYS A 265 -18.19 -7.00 -8.36
CA LYS A 265 -17.41 -7.54 -9.47
C LYS A 265 -15.93 -7.67 -9.11
N MET A 266 -15.39 -6.68 -8.39
CA MET A 266 -14.01 -6.73 -7.91
C MET A 266 -13.81 -7.89 -6.94
N ALA A 267 -14.70 -8.05 -5.95
CA ALA A 267 -14.67 -9.15 -4.99
C ALA A 267 -14.66 -10.52 -5.70
N SER A 268 -15.58 -10.73 -6.65
CA SER A 268 -15.63 -11.97 -7.44
C SER A 268 -14.31 -12.20 -8.21
N THR A 269 -13.75 -11.14 -8.79
CA THR A 269 -12.48 -11.24 -9.53
C THR A 269 -11.31 -11.61 -8.61
N LEU A 270 -11.24 -11.06 -7.39
CA LEU A 270 -10.19 -11.41 -6.42
C LEU A 270 -10.30 -12.89 -5.99
N VAL A 271 -11.52 -13.39 -5.74
CA VAL A 271 -11.75 -14.81 -5.45
C VAL A 271 -11.34 -15.72 -6.61
N GLU A 272 -11.59 -15.30 -7.86
CA GLU A 272 -11.14 -16.07 -9.02
C GLU A 272 -9.62 -16.07 -9.14
N ILE A 273 -8.95 -14.92 -8.97
CA ILE A 273 -7.49 -14.80 -9.03
C ILE A 273 -6.85 -15.63 -7.89
N SER A 274 -7.46 -15.68 -6.70
CA SER A 274 -6.90 -16.44 -5.58
C SER A 274 -6.82 -17.95 -5.86
N LYS A 275 -7.64 -18.46 -6.77
CA LYS A 275 -7.70 -19.88 -7.17
C LYS A 275 -6.82 -20.19 -8.38
N ASP A 276 -6.37 -19.17 -9.13
CA ASP A 276 -5.54 -19.36 -10.30
C ASP A 276 -4.10 -19.71 -9.90
N GLU A 277 -3.47 -20.60 -10.64
CA GLU A 277 -2.03 -20.77 -10.55
C GLU A 277 -1.30 -19.55 -11.14
N PRO A 278 -0.16 -19.14 -10.55
CA PRO A 278 0.66 -18.09 -11.14
C PRO A 278 1.08 -18.44 -12.56
N SER A 279 1.06 -17.46 -13.46
CA SER A 279 1.50 -17.63 -14.85
C SER A 279 3.03 -17.68 -15.01
N PHE A 280 3.79 -17.59 -13.93
CA PHE A 280 5.25 -17.64 -13.87
C PHE A 280 5.69 -18.71 -12.86
N LYS A 281 6.96 -19.14 -12.99
CA LYS A 281 7.52 -20.11 -12.04
C LYS A 281 7.67 -19.45 -10.67
N VAL A 282 6.90 -19.91 -9.71
CA VAL A 282 7.02 -19.49 -8.31
C VAL A 282 8.07 -20.36 -7.64
N VAL A 283 9.06 -19.70 -7.03
CA VAL A 283 9.96 -20.34 -6.08
C VAL A 283 9.37 -20.07 -4.68
N ASN A 284 8.70 -21.07 -4.12
CA ASN A 284 8.13 -20.98 -2.78
C ASN A 284 9.02 -21.72 -1.79
N ASP A 285 9.58 -21.00 -0.84
CA ASP A 285 10.36 -21.58 0.25
C ASP A 285 9.55 -21.49 1.53
N PRO A 286 9.05 -22.63 2.07
CA PRO A 286 8.23 -22.63 3.28
C PRO A 286 8.99 -22.25 4.55
N SER A 287 10.33 -22.21 4.50
CA SER A 287 11.15 -21.70 5.63
C SER A 287 11.12 -20.17 5.72
N ILE A 288 10.74 -19.50 4.62
CA ILE A 288 10.56 -18.05 4.57
C ILE A 288 9.11 -17.76 4.97
N GLY A 289 8.90 -17.32 6.20
CA GLY A 289 7.57 -16.98 6.73
C GLY A 289 7.25 -15.49 6.64
N CYS A 290 5.97 -15.16 6.59
CA CYS A 290 5.53 -13.81 6.92
C CYS A 290 5.87 -13.50 8.38
N LEU A 291 6.42 -12.31 8.66
CA LEU A 291 6.84 -11.90 10.00
C LEU A 291 5.68 -11.71 11.00
N VAL A 292 4.46 -11.83 10.52
CA VAL A 292 3.26 -11.72 11.34
C VAL A 292 3.25 -12.89 12.33
N ASN A 293 3.31 -12.55 13.59
CA ASN A 293 3.07 -13.51 14.66
C ASN A 293 1.62 -14.02 14.50
N PRO A 294 1.40 -15.33 14.21
CA PRO A 294 0.06 -15.89 14.04
C PRO A 294 -0.84 -15.71 15.27
N GLU A 295 -0.28 -15.36 16.44
CA GLU A 295 -1.04 -15.07 17.66
C GLU A 295 -1.64 -13.65 17.69
N LYS A 296 -1.34 -12.78 16.68
CA LYS A 296 -1.89 -11.41 16.56
C LYS A 296 -2.95 -11.28 15.47
N THR A 297 -3.28 -12.32 14.75
CA THR A 297 -4.40 -12.42 13.82
C THR A 297 -5.58 -13.12 14.48
#